data_a801eedee8d5b457a27a27842d6decee
#
_entry.id   a801eedee8d5b457a27a27842d6decee
#
_cell.length_a   1.000
_cell.length_b   1.000
_cell.length_c   1.000
_cell.angle_alpha   90.00
_cell.angle_beta   90.00
_cell.angle_gamma   90.00
#
_symmetry.space_group_name_H-M   'P 1'
#
loop_
_entity.id
_entity.type
_entity.pdbx_description
1 polymer ?
#
loop_
_entity_poly.entity_id
_entity_poly.type
_entity_poly.pdbx_seq_one_letter_code
_entity_poly.pdbx_strand_id
1 'polypeptide(L)'
;MLDTIELQTQAEPRASLIVLHGLGASGDDFVPVCQAMDLGSVGGLRVLLPQAPERPVSINGGYRMPAWYDIGLDASGQRVEDERGLRESQRAIEALIAQEVERGIPASRIVLMGFSQGAAMTLMTGLRHGQRLAGLVALSGYLPLAGTTEAERHAANADVPLFLAHGDSDEVVLPARGLASKAELERLGFAVQWHGYPMGHEVSMEEIAHVAAFIRQCLA
;
A
#
# COMPACT_ATOMS: atom_id res chain seq x y z
N MET A 1 -4.15 7.82 -16.78
CA MET A 1 -3.23 8.22 -15.70
C MET A 1 -4.08 8.54 -14.50
N LEU A 2 -3.68 8.13 -13.29
CA LEU A 2 -4.43 8.48 -12.08
C LEU A 2 -4.26 9.96 -11.77
N ASP A 3 -5.34 10.62 -11.36
CA ASP A 3 -5.25 11.94 -10.75
C ASP A 3 -4.43 11.81 -9.45
N THR A 4 -3.48 12.70 -9.22
CA THR A 4 -2.46 12.49 -8.19
C THR A 4 -2.08 13.82 -7.54
N ILE A 5 -2.22 13.90 -6.22
CA ILE A 5 -1.66 14.98 -5.42
C ILE A 5 -0.16 14.74 -5.30
N GLU A 6 0.63 15.77 -5.54
CA GLU A 6 2.08 15.72 -5.42
C GLU A 6 2.57 16.70 -4.35
N LEU A 7 3.32 16.21 -3.37
CA LEU A 7 4.03 17.02 -2.39
C LEU A 7 5.53 16.82 -2.56
N GLN A 8 6.31 17.85 -2.29
CA GLN A 8 7.77 17.76 -2.34
C GLN A 8 8.39 18.41 -1.10
N THR A 9 9.38 17.76 -0.52
CA THR A 9 10.11 18.32 0.63
C THR A 9 11.25 19.26 0.20
N GLN A 10 11.77 19.06 -1.03
CA GLN A 10 12.85 19.85 -1.62
C GLN A 10 12.67 19.94 -3.14
N ALA A 11 13.31 20.94 -3.78
CA ALA A 11 13.20 21.18 -5.22
C ALA A 11 13.68 20.00 -6.10
N GLU A 12 14.66 19.24 -5.63
CA GLU A 12 15.22 18.08 -6.35
C GLU A 12 15.00 16.79 -5.54
N PRO A 13 13.84 16.13 -5.69
CA PRO A 13 13.59 14.87 -5.01
C PRO A 13 14.50 13.77 -5.53
N ARG A 14 15.01 12.94 -4.61
CA ARG A 14 15.90 11.79 -4.88
C ARG A 14 15.27 10.47 -4.46
N ALA A 15 14.08 10.52 -3.93
CA ALA A 15 13.27 9.38 -3.54
C ALA A 15 11.78 9.70 -3.72
N SER A 16 10.95 8.68 -3.81
CA SER A 16 9.48 8.83 -3.87
C SER A 16 8.79 7.94 -2.85
N LEU A 17 7.70 8.46 -2.29
CA LEU A 17 6.73 7.73 -1.48
C LEU A 17 5.39 7.78 -2.19
N ILE A 18 4.88 6.64 -2.63
CA ILE A 18 3.54 6.52 -3.24
C ILE A 18 2.61 6.00 -2.16
N VAL A 19 1.55 6.77 -1.85
CA VAL A 19 0.62 6.47 -0.74
C VAL A 19 -0.77 6.21 -1.29
N LEU A 20 -1.28 5.00 -1.06
CA LEU A 20 -2.55 4.50 -1.57
C LEU A 20 -3.61 4.53 -0.48
N HIS A 21 -4.66 5.30 -0.67
CA HIS A 21 -5.74 5.46 0.29
C HIS A 21 -6.67 4.23 0.37
N GLY A 22 -7.53 4.19 1.40
CA GLY A 22 -8.55 3.16 1.59
C GLY A 22 -9.79 3.35 0.72
N LEU A 23 -10.71 2.39 0.78
CA LEU A 23 -12.01 2.44 0.10
C LEU A 23 -12.81 3.68 0.50
N GLY A 24 -13.32 4.42 -0.48
CA GLY A 24 -14.17 5.60 -0.28
C GLY A 24 -13.43 6.84 0.24
N ALA A 25 -12.13 6.72 0.51
CA ALA A 25 -11.25 7.83 0.88
C ALA A 25 -10.66 8.53 -0.35
N SER A 26 -9.78 9.49 -0.11
CA SER A 26 -9.04 10.23 -1.14
C SER A 26 -7.56 10.37 -0.76
N GLY A 27 -6.74 10.80 -1.72
CA GLY A 27 -5.34 11.15 -1.43
C GLY A 27 -5.21 12.28 -0.42
N ASP A 28 -6.19 13.22 -0.41
CA ASP A 28 -6.23 14.35 0.54
C ASP A 28 -6.24 13.89 2.00
N ASP A 29 -6.91 12.77 2.30
CA ASP A 29 -7.00 12.22 3.66
C ASP A 29 -5.63 11.80 4.21
N PHE A 30 -4.68 11.49 3.32
CA PHE A 30 -3.33 11.09 3.70
C PHE A 30 -2.30 12.24 3.69
N VAL A 31 -2.66 13.42 3.22
CA VAL A 31 -1.77 14.60 3.29
C VAL A 31 -1.34 14.89 4.73
N PRO A 32 -2.25 14.96 5.74
CA PRO A 32 -1.85 15.18 7.13
C PRO A 32 -0.98 14.04 7.69
N VAL A 33 -1.24 12.78 7.31
CA VAL A 33 -0.44 11.62 7.70
C VAL A 33 0.99 11.77 7.19
N CYS A 34 1.16 12.11 5.91
CA CYS A 34 2.48 12.33 5.30
C CYS A 34 3.22 13.51 5.93
N GLN A 35 2.51 14.59 6.26
CA GLN A 35 3.09 15.76 6.94
C GLN A 35 3.51 15.47 8.39
N ALA A 36 2.84 14.54 9.06
CA ALA A 36 3.19 14.11 10.41
C ALA A 36 4.42 13.19 10.46
N MET A 37 4.82 12.61 9.33
CA MET A 37 6.02 11.77 9.25
C MET A 37 7.28 12.62 9.31
N ASP A 38 8.17 12.34 10.27
CA ASP A 38 9.53 12.91 10.27
C ASP A 38 10.41 12.20 9.24
N LEU A 39 10.41 12.71 8.02
CA LEU A 39 11.21 12.20 6.89
C LEU A 39 12.33 13.18 6.46
N GLY A 40 12.63 14.19 7.26
CA GLY A 40 13.62 15.22 6.92
C GLY A 40 15.03 14.69 6.63
N SER A 41 15.44 13.57 7.27
CA SER A 41 16.74 12.94 7.05
C SER A 41 16.86 12.18 5.73
N VAL A 42 15.75 11.89 5.04
CA VAL A 42 15.75 11.21 3.72
C VAL A 42 16.31 12.12 2.62
N GLY A 43 16.29 13.44 2.84
CA GLY A 43 16.62 14.44 1.83
C GLY A 43 15.41 14.82 0.98
N GLY A 44 15.63 15.08 -0.32
CA GLY A 44 14.55 15.41 -1.25
C GLY A 44 13.62 14.22 -1.49
N LEU A 45 12.38 14.33 -1.03
CA LEU A 45 11.33 13.32 -1.18
C LEU A 45 10.16 13.90 -1.98
N ARG A 46 9.67 13.13 -2.95
CA ARG A 46 8.39 13.37 -3.61
C ARG A 46 7.36 12.39 -3.04
N VAL A 47 6.23 12.92 -2.57
CA VAL A 47 5.10 12.12 -2.12
C VAL A 47 4.01 12.20 -3.17
N LEU A 48 3.56 11.05 -3.65
CA LEU A 48 2.48 10.89 -4.61
C LEU A 48 1.28 10.26 -3.91
N LEU A 49 0.13 10.94 -3.96
CA LEU A 49 -1.11 10.46 -3.38
C LEU A 49 -2.15 10.33 -4.51
N PRO A 50 -2.13 9.21 -5.25
CA PRO A 50 -3.04 8.99 -6.36
C PRO A 50 -4.45 8.72 -5.89
N GLN A 51 -5.43 9.17 -6.70
CA GLN A 51 -6.86 8.90 -6.52
C GLN A 51 -7.24 7.58 -7.19
N ALA A 52 -7.90 6.70 -6.43
CA ALA A 52 -8.52 5.52 -7.02
C ALA A 52 -9.68 5.95 -7.93
N PRO A 53 -9.93 5.22 -9.02
CA PRO A 53 -11.07 5.51 -9.88
C PRO A 53 -12.39 5.27 -9.15
N GLU A 54 -13.42 6.07 -9.47
CA GLU A 54 -14.77 5.80 -9.01
C GLU A 54 -15.35 4.57 -9.69
N ARG A 55 -15.77 3.61 -8.88
CA ARG A 55 -16.45 2.39 -9.34
C ARG A 55 -17.59 2.00 -8.42
N PRO A 56 -18.58 1.22 -8.90
CA PRO A 56 -19.58 0.65 -8.01
C PRO A 56 -18.91 -0.36 -7.06
N VAL A 57 -19.30 -0.35 -5.79
CA VAL A 57 -18.80 -1.24 -4.75
C VAL A 57 -19.92 -2.14 -4.27
N SER A 58 -19.83 -3.44 -4.57
CA SER A 58 -20.92 -4.41 -4.39
C SER A 58 -21.33 -4.57 -2.94
N ILE A 59 -20.38 -4.61 -1.99
CA ILE A 59 -20.68 -4.71 -0.55
C ILE A 59 -21.45 -3.49 -0.02
N ASN A 60 -21.35 -2.36 -0.71
CA ASN A 60 -22.07 -1.12 -0.40
C ASN A 60 -23.31 -0.92 -1.30
N GLY A 61 -23.93 -2.01 -1.75
CA GLY A 61 -25.14 -1.95 -2.58
C GLY A 61 -24.92 -1.35 -3.97
N GLY A 62 -23.70 -1.37 -4.49
CA GLY A 62 -23.36 -0.81 -5.80
C GLY A 62 -23.17 0.71 -5.79
N TYR A 63 -23.09 1.34 -4.60
CA TYR A 63 -22.79 2.76 -4.51
C TYR A 63 -21.42 3.07 -5.12
N ARG A 64 -21.34 4.13 -5.94
CA ARG A 64 -20.09 4.53 -6.59
C ARG A 64 -19.25 5.37 -5.65
N MET A 65 -17.99 4.97 -5.49
CA MET A 65 -17.01 5.67 -4.66
C MET A 65 -15.59 5.38 -5.17
N PRO A 66 -14.57 6.15 -4.76
CA PRO A 66 -13.18 5.83 -5.04
C PRO A 66 -12.83 4.44 -4.48
N ALA A 67 -12.40 3.53 -5.35
CA ALA A 67 -12.06 2.16 -4.96
C ALA A 67 -11.01 1.58 -5.91
N TRP A 68 -10.00 0.93 -5.36
CA TRP A 68 -8.97 0.25 -6.15
C TRP A 68 -9.53 -1.00 -6.84
N TYR A 69 -10.44 -1.71 -6.17
CA TYR A 69 -11.13 -2.91 -6.67
C TYR A 69 -12.49 -3.06 -5.99
N ASP A 70 -13.37 -3.86 -6.56
CA ASP A 70 -14.67 -4.15 -5.96
C ASP A 70 -14.52 -5.13 -4.79
N ILE A 71 -15.40 -5.01 -3.80
CA ILE A 71 -15.56 -5.97 -2.72
C ILE A 71 -16.96 -6.58 -2.86
N GLY A 72 -17.00 -7.81 -3.38
CA GLY A 72 -18.23 -8.58 -3.51
C GLY A 72 -18.39 -9.59 -2.38
N LEU A 73 -19.61 -10.13 -2.29
CA LEU A 73 -19.92 -11.29 -1.45
C LEU A 73 -20.52 -12.38 -2.34
N ASP A 74 -20.16 -13.63 -2.07
CA ASP A 74 -20.82 -14.77 -2.71
C ASP A 74 -22.17 -15.10 -2.05
N ALA A 75 -22.84 -16.13 -2.53
CA ALA A 75 -24.14 -16.57 -2.00
C ALA A 75 -24.08 -17.05 -0.53
N SER A 76 -22.90 -17.35 -0.01
CA SER A 76 -22.66 -17.73 1.39
C SER A 76 -22.34 -16.53 2.29
N GLY A 77 -22.20 -15.33 1.71
CA GLY A 77 -21.78 -14.12 2.41
C GLY A 77 -20.25 -14.01 2.61
N GLN A 78 -19.47 -14.84 1.93
CA GLN A 78 -18.02 -14.72 1.95
C GLN A 78 -17.53 -13.67 0.95
N ARG A 79 -16.48 -12.92 1.31
CA ARG A 79 -15.88 -11.94 0.41
C ARG A 79 -15.25 -12.63 -0.79
N VAL A 80 -15.59 -12.14 -1.99
CA VAL A 80 -15.00 -12.56 -3.26
C VAL A 80 -14.00 -11.49 -3.70
N GLU A 81 -12.83 -11.92 -4.13
CA GLU A 81 -11.80 -11.01 -4.65
C GLU A 81 -12.11 -10.65 -6.11
N ASP A 82 -12.13 -9.36 -6.39
CA ASP A 82 -12.21 -8.81 -7.75
C ASP A 82 -10.82 -8.85 -8.40
N GLU A 83 -10.41 -10.03 -8.88
CA GLU A 83 -9.10 -10.17 -9.53
C GLU A 83 -8.92 -9.18 -10.68
N ARG A 84 -9.97 -8.92 -11.48
CA ARG A 84 -9.90 -7.98 -12.60
C ARG A 84 -9.58 -6.56 -12.11
N GLY A 85 -10.32 -6.05 -11.13
CA GLY A 85 -10.09 -4.72 -10.57
C GLY A 85 -8.73 -4.60 -9.89
N LEU A 86 -8.30 -5.64 -9.16
CA LEU A 86 -6.96 -5.73 -8.58
C LEU A 86 -5.86 -5.60 -9.65
N ARG A 87 -5.98 -6.34 -10.77
CA ARG A 87 -5.02 -6.28 -11.88
C ARG A 87 -5.05 -4.95 -12.62
N GLU A 88 -6.22 -4.33 -12.80
CA GLU A 88 -6.35 -3.01 -13.41
C GLU A 88 -5.65 -1.94 -12.55
N SER A 89 -5.88 -1.96 -11.24
CA SER A 89 -5.24 -1.04 -10.30
C SER A 89 -3.75 -1.28 -10.14
N GLN A 90 -3.30 -2.55 -10.17
CA GLN A 90 -1.87 -2.87 -10.21
C GLN A 90 -1.18 -2.17 -11.39
N ARG A 91 -1.72 -2.31 -12.61
CA ARG A 91 -1.14 -1.66 -13.81
C ARG A 91 -1.11 -0.14 -13.70
N ALA A 92 -2.14 0.46 -13.09
CA ALA A 92 -2.17 1.91 -12.89
C ALA A 92 -1.09 2.39 -11.89
N ILE A 93 -0.85 1.62 -10.82
CA ILE A 93 0.21 1.93 -9.85
C ILE A 93 1.60 1.67 -10.45
N GLU A 94 1.77 0.60 -11.23
CA GLU A 94 3.02 0.34 -11.97
C GLU A 94 3.35 1.48 -12.95
N ALA A 95 2.34 2.08 -13.57
CA ALA A 95 2.54 3.25 -14.43
C ALA A 95 3.03 4.47 -13.65
N LEU A 96 2.59 4.68 -12.40
CA LEU A 96 3.13 5.72 -11.52
C LEU A 96 4.60 5.47 -11.15
N ILE A 97 4.95 4.21 -10.84
CA ILE A 97 6.35 3.84 -10.57
C ILE A 97 7.21 4.10 -11.81
N ALA A 98 6.75 3.71 -12.99
CA ALA A 98 7.46 3.94 -14.23
C ALA A 98 7.65 5.44 -14.51
N GLN A 99 6.63 6.25 -14.25
CA GLN A 99 6.72 7.71 -14.37
C GLN A 99 7.78 8.31 -13.44
N GLU A 100 7.89 7.84 -12.20
CA GLU A 100 8.93 8.30 -11.28
C GLU A 100 10.33 7.88 -11.76
N VAL A 101 10.46 6.69 -12.31
CA VAL A 101 11.73 6.24 -12.91
C VAL A 101 12.10 7.10 -14.12
N GLU A 102 11.15 7.44 -14.98
CA GLU A 102 11.36 8.37 -16.12
C GLU A 102 11.75 9.79 -15.64
N ARG A 103 11.23 10.22 -14.48
CA ARG A 103 11.57 11.51 -13.84
C ARG A 103 12.93 11.46 -13.11
N GLY A 104 13.67 10.35 -13.19
CA GLY A 104 15.02 10.19 -12.67
C GLY A 104 15.12 9.61 -11.25
N ILE A 105 14.02 9.14 -10.65
CA ILE A 105 14.04 8.45 -9.36
C ILE A 105 14.06 6.95 -9.59
N PRO A 106 15.18 6.24 -9.32
CA PRO A 106 15.23 4.80 -9.57
C PRO A 106 14.23 4.04 -8.68
N ALA A 107 13.69 2.93 -9.16
CA ALA A 107 12.71 2.13 -8.43
C ALA A 107 13.19 1.74 -7.02
N SER A 108 14.51 1.52 -6.85
CA SER A 108 15.13 1.23 -5.56
C SER A 108 15.12 2.40 -4.55
N ARG A 109 14.63 3.56 -4.96
CA ARG A 109 14.38 4.74 -4.13
C ARG A 109 12.88 5.07 -4.02
N ILE A 110 12.00 4.12 -4.40
CA ILE A 110 10.54 4.27 -4.30
C ILE A 110 10.01 3.35 -3.21
N VAL A 111 9.28 3.92 -2.25
CA VAL A 111 8.51 3.19 -1.26
C VAL A 111 7.04 3.20 -1.67
N LEU A 112 6.37 2.04 -1.65
CA LEU A 112 4.92 1.96 -1.72
C LEU A 112 4.36 1.84 -0.31
N MET A 113 3.37 2.65 0.01
CA MET A 113 2.62 2.63 1.26
C MET A 113 1.13 2.61 0.95
N GLY A 114 0.34 1.93 1.77
CA GLY A 114 -1.11 2.00 1.64
C GLY A 114 -1.83 1.62 2.92
N PHE A 115 -3.08 2.06 3.00
CA PHE A 115 -3.99 1.77 4.10
C PHE A 115 -5.21 1.01 3.57
N SER A 116 -5.68 -0.02 4.27
CA SER A 116 -6.88 -0.79 3.94
C SER A 116 -6.82 -1.37 2.52
N GLN A 117 -7.70 -0.98 1.58
CA GLN A 117 -7.59 -1.36 0.16
C GLN A 117 -6.24 -0.94 -0.44
N GLY A 118 -5.73 0.24 -0.08
CA GLY A 118 -4.41 0.70 -0.53
C GLY A 118 -3.29 -0.20 -0.04
N ALA A 119 -3.37 -0.75 1.18
CA ALA A 119 -2.41 -1.72 1.70
C ALA A 119 -2.44 -3.03 0.89
N ALA A 120 -3.63 -3.52 0.53
CA ALA A 120 -3.75 -4.67 -0.35
C ALA A 120 -3.09 -4.40 -1.71
N MET A 121 -3.30 -3.21 -2.29
CA MET A 121 -2.65 -2.81 -3.56
C MET A 121 -1.13 -2.65 -3.43
N THR A 122 -0.63 -2.18 -2.29
CA THR A 122 0.81 -2.10 -1.99
C THR A 122 1.45 -3.48 -2.06
N LEU A 123 0.87 -4.48 -1.38
CA LEU A 123 1.36 -5.85 -1.42
C LEU A 123 1.18 -6.49 -2.82
N MET A 124 0.00 -6.28 -3.44
CA MET A 124 -0.29 -6.80 -4.79
C MET A 124 0.74 -6.34 -5.80
N THR A 125 1.01 -5.03 -5.83
CA THR A 125 1.91 -4.42 -6.82
C THR A 125 3.37 -4.65 -6.46
N GLY A 126 3.77 -4.38 -5.23
CA GLY A 126 5.17 -4.37 -4.82
C GLY A 126 5.84 -5.75 -4.93
N LEU A 127 5.13 -6.82 -4.55
CA LEU A 127 5.66 -8.18 -4.64
C LEU A 127 5.83 -8.66 -6.09
N ARG A 128 5.04 -8.12 -7.03
CA ARG A 128 5.02 -8.52 -8.45
C ARG A 128 5.81 -7.56 -9.34
N HIS A 129 6.25 -6.42 -8.83
CA HIS A 129 6.95 -5.41 -9.62
C HIS A 129 8.30 -5.90 -10.13
N GLY A 130 8.59 -5.61 -11.42
CA GLY A 130 9.78 -6.12 -12.13
C GLY A 130 11.12 -5.48 -11.73
N GLN A 131 11.10 -4.39 -10.96
CA GLN A 131 12.29 -3.71 -10.46
C GLN A 131 12.30 -3.71 -8.94
N ARG A 132 13.49 -3.67 -8.34
CA ARG A 132 13.66 -3.57 -6.88
C ARG A 132 13.07 -2.27 -6.36
N LEU A 133 12.13 -2.37 -5.41
CA LEU A 133 11.59 -1.23 -4.65
C LEU A 133 12.36 -1.03 -3.34
N ALA A 134 12.31 0.19 -2.79
CA ALA A 134 12.95 0.51 -1.52
C ALA A 134 12.30 -0.19 -0.34
N GLY A 135 10.98 -0.26 -0.31
CA GLY A 135 10.22 -0.90 0.77
C GLY A 135 8.72 -0.87 0.52
N LEU A 136 7.98 -1.71 1.24
CA LEU A 136 6.52 -1.77 1.20
C LEU A 136 5.96 -1.58 2.61
N VAL A 137 4.94 -0.72 2.73
CA VAL A 137 4.24 -0.42 3.99
C VAL A 137 2.76 -0.71 3.81
N ALA A 138 2.24 -1.72 4.51
CA ALA A 138 0.85 -2.14 4.43
C ALA A 138 0.17 -1.97 5.79
N LEU A 139 -0.74 -0.99 5.90
CA LEU A 139 -1.44 -0.62 7.13
C LEU A 139 -2.89 -1.12 7.08
N SER A 140 -3.33 -1.88 8.08
CA SER A 140 -4.70 -2.37 8.26
C SER A 140 -5.29 -3.04 7.00
N GLY A 141 -4.45 -3.83 6.29
CA GLY A 141 -4.82 -4.49 5.04
C GLY A 141 -4.56 -5.99 5.05
N TYR A 142 -4.48 -6.57 3.87
CA TYR A 142 -4.25 -8.00 3.68
C TYR A 142 -3.57 -8.26 2.33
N LEU A 143 -3.04 -9.47 2.14
CA LEU A 143 -2.46 -9.94 0.88
C LEU A 143 -3.58 -10.43 -0.05
N PRO A 144 -3.93 -9.69 -1.12
CA PRO A 144 -4.92 -10.15 -2.08
C PRO A 144 -4.32 -11.19 -3.03
N LEU A 145 -5.16 -12.07 -3.59
CA LEU A 145 -4.75 -13.15 -4.46
C LEU A 145 -3.56 -13.95 -3.89
N ALA A 146 -3.61 -14.25 -2.59
CA ALA A 146 -2.52 -14.90 -1.87
C ALA A 146 -2.08 -16.21 -2.55
N GLY A 147 -3.05 -16.99 -3.07
CA GLY A 147 -2.79 -18.26 -3.76
C GLY A 147 -1.98 -18.14 -5.06
N THR A 148 -1.91 -16.96 -5.68
CA THR A 148 -1.11 -16.75 -6.91
C THR A 148 0.24 -16.09 -6.62
N THR A 149 0.44 -15.55 -5.41
CA THR A 149 1.61 -14.75 -5.06
C THR A 149 2.92 -15.52 -5.25
N GLU A 150 2.97 -16.79 -4.89
CA GLU A 150 4.17 -17.61 -5.03
C GLU A 150 4.63 -17.73 -6.50
N ALA A 151 3.69 -17.92 -7.41
CA ALA A 151 3.98 -18.05 -8.84
C ALA A 151 4.27 -16.71 -9.53
N GLU A 152 3.71 -15.62 -9.00
CA GLU A 152 3.72 -14.30 -9.66
C GLU A 152 4.71 -13.30 -9.03
N ARG A 153 5.20 -13.58 -7.81
CA ARG A 153 6.19 -12.68 -7.18
C ARG A 153 7.45 -12.57 -8.04
N HIS A 154 7.97 -11.36 -8.15
CA HIS A 154 9.16 -11.11 -8.94
C HIS A 154 10.44 -11.20 -8.12
N ALA A 155 11.47 -11.85 -8.66
CA ALA A 155 12.76 -12.06 -7.97
C ALA A 155 13.45 -10.75 -7.55
N ALA A 156 13.21 -9.65 -8.27
CA ALA A 156 13.77 -8.33 -7.92
C ALA A 156 13.33 -7.84 -6.54
N ASN A 157 12.17 -8.30 -6.03
CA ASN A 157 11.63 -7.92 -4.73
C ASN A 157 11.58 -9.10 -3.73
N ALA A 158 12.36 -10.17 -3.96
CA ALA A 158 12.35 -11.35 -3.09
C ALA A 158 12.76 -11.04 -1.63
N ASP A 159 13.52 -9.99 -1.42
CA ASP A 159 14.01 -9.51 -0.13
C ASP A 159 13.64 -8.05 0.15
N VAL A 160 12.58 -7.53 -0.52
CA VAL A 160 12.10 -6.17 -0.26
C VAL A 160 11.71 -6.03 1.21
N PRO A 161 12.14 -4.95 1.90
CA PRO A 161 11.68 -4.69 3.28
C PRO A 161 10.17 -4.55 3.34
N LEU A 162 9.53 -5.27 4.28
CA LEU A 162 8.08 -5.27 4.48
C LEU A 162 7.73 -4.79 5.89
N PHE A 163 6.92 -3.73 5.96
CA PHE A 163 6.30 -3.27 7.19
C PHE A 163 4.79 -3.53 7.10
N LEU A 164 4.28 -4.39 7.98
CA LEU A 164 2.86 -4.66 8.12
C LEU A 164 2.38 -4.22 9.49
N ALA A 165 1.28 -3.49 9.54
CA ALA A 165 0.69 -3.04 10.79
C ALA A 165 -0.83 -3.22 10.79
N HIS A 166 -1.40 -3.41 11.99
CA HIS A 166 -2.84 -3.62 12.15
C HIS A 166 -3.34 -3.16 13.51
N GLY A 167 -4.57 -2.63 13.54
CA GLY A 167 -5.28 -2.38 14.79
C GLY A 167 -5.80 -3.66 15.41
N ASP A 168 -5.52 -3.89 16.70
CA ASP A 168 -5.93 -5.11 17.42
C ASP A 168 -7.46 -5.24 17.54
N SER A 169 -8.18 -4.10 17.44
CA SER A 169 -9.64 -4.00 17.51
C SER A 169 -10.27 -3.60 16.17
N ASP A 170 -9.60 -3.85 15.04
CA ASP A 170 -10.11 -3.53 13.70
C ASP A 170 -11.31 -4.42 13.34
N GLU A 171 -12.51 -3.82 13.23
CA GLU A 171 -13.75 -4.51 12.85
C GLU A 171 -14.05 -4.42 11.34
N VAL A 172 -13.30 -3.63 10.57
CA VAL A 172 -13.48 -3.46 9.12
C VAL A 172 -12.66 -4.48 8.34
N VAL A 173 -11.35 -4.52 8.63
CA VAL A 173 -10.45 -5.57 8.16
C VAL A 173 -9.97 -6.34 9.38
N LEU A 174 -10.57 -7.49 9.65
CA LEU A 174 -10.26 -8.24 10.87
C LEU A 174 -8.75 -8.52 10.99
N PRO A 175 -8.15 -8.37 12.20
CA PRO A 175 -6.71 -8.59 12.43
C PRO A 175 -6.24 -9.98 11.96
N ALA A 176 -7.12 -10.97 12.02
CA ALA A 176 -6.83 -12.32 11.51
C ALA A 176 -6.44 -12.34 10.02
N ARG A 177 -6.95 -11.41 9.19
CA ARG A 177 -6.56 -11.30 7.77
C ARG A 177 -5.13 -10.74 7.62
N GLY A 178 -4.76 -9.76 8.43
CA GLY A 178 -3.40 -9.22 8.49
C GLY A 178 -2.40 -10.30 8.92
N LEU A 179 -2.74 -11.05 9.99
CA LEU A 179 -1.91 -12.15 10.50
C LEU A 179 -1.77 -13.29 9.49
N ALA A 180 -2.85 -13.64 8.77
CA ALA A 180 -2.79 -14.64 7.69
C ALA A 180 -1.87 -14.16 6.55
N SER A 181 -1.92 -12.87 6.21
CA SER A 181 -1.03 -12.27 5.21
C SER A 181 0.43 -12.31 5.65
N LYS A 182 0.72 -11.97 6.91
CA LYS A 182 2.05 -12.10 7.52
C LYS A 182 2.56 -13.54 7.41
N ALA A 183 1.76 -14.50 7.85
CA ALA A 183 2.15 -15.92 7.84
C ALA A 183 2.46 -16.42 6.42
N GLU A 184 1.66 -16.03 5.44
CA GLU A 184 1.89 -16.40 4.03
C GLU A 184 3.16 -15.73 3.47
N LEU A 185 3.40 -14.47 3.75
CA LEU A 185 4.62 -13.77 3.33
C LEU A 185 5.87 -14.40 3.96
N GLU A 186 5.82 -14.75 5.24
CA GLU A 186 6.92 -15.46 5.93
C GLU A 186 7.13 -16.87 5.35
N ARG A 187 6.05 -17.60 5.01
CA ARG A 187 6.14 -18.88 4.30
C ARG A 187 6.84 -18.74 2.96
N LEU A 188 6.61 -17.63 2.26
CA LEU A 188 7.25 -17.31 0.99
C LEU A 188 8.70 -16.80 1.15
N GLY A 189 9.20 -16.70 2.38
CA GLY A 189 10.59 -16.30 2.68
C GLY A 189 10.82 -14.81 2.86
N PHE A 190 9.77 -13.99 2.94
CA PHE A 190 9.91 -12.56 3.23
C PHE A 190 10.16 -12.31 4.72
N ALA A 191 11.04 -11.36 5.03
CA ALA A 191 11.21 -10.83 6.37
C ALA A 191 10.14 -9.76 6.63
N VAL A 192 9.13 -10.09 7.47
CA VAL A 192 8.02 -9.17 7.77
C VAL A 192 8.25 -8.49 9.12
N GLN A 193 8.34 -7.17 9.11
CA GLN A 193 8.25 -6.36 10.32
C GLN A 193 6.77 -6.14 10.64
N TRP A 194 6.27 -6.82 11.71
CA TRP A 194 4.87 -6.75 12.13
C TRP A 194 4.69 -5.89 13.36
N HIS A 195 3.65 -5.03 13.35
CA HIS A 195 3.23 -4.20 14.47
C HIS A 195 1.71 -4.31 14.70
N GLY A 196 1.31 -4.62 15.94
CA GLY A 196 -0.07 -4.50 16.41
C GLY A 196 -0.22 -3.22 17.24
N TYR A 197 -1.37 -2.56 17.12
CA TYR A 197 -1.67 -1.34 17.87
C TYR A 197 -3.04 -1.43 18.54
N PRO A 198 -3.21 -0.87 19.75
CA PRO A 198 -4.51 -0.86 20.47
C PRO A 198 -5.47 0.17 19.85
N MET A 199 -5.86 -0.04 18.59
CA MET A 199 -6.74 0.84 17.83
C MET A 199 -7.67 0.04 16.92
N GLY A 200 -8.69 0.71 16.36
CA GLY A 200 -9.60 0.15 15.35
C GLY A 200 -9.04 0.24 13.94
N HIS A 201 -9.93 0.50 12.95
CA HIS A 201 -9.55 0.70 11.54
C HIS A 201 -9.15 2.15 11.28
N GLU A 202 -7.99 2.52 11.77
CA GLU A 202 -7.47 3.90 11.74
C GLU A 202 -5.94 3.89 11.71
N VAL A 203 -5.33 5.08 11.67
CA VAL A 203 -3.88 5.28 11.74
C VAL A 203 -3.55 6.09 13.00
N SER A 204 -2.66 5.59 13.86
CA SER A 204 -2.25 6.28 15.07
C SER A 204 -0.93 7.05 14.90
N MET A 205 -0.69 8.02 15.77
CA MET A 205 0.58 8.77 15.80
C MET A 205 1.78 7.87 16.11
N GLU A 206 1.60 6.83 16.91
CA GLU A 206 2.64 5.84 17.20
C GLU A 206 2.98 5.03 15.96
N GLU A 207 1.97 4.57 15.22
CA GLU A 207 2.14 3.88 13.94
C GLU A 207 2.87 4.76 12.92
N ILE A 208 2.46 6.04 12.80
CA ILE A 208 3.10 7.02 11.90
C ILE A 208 4.60 7.15 12.23
N ALA A 209 4.96 7.22 13.52
CA ALA A 209 6.37 7.33 13.94
C ALA A 209 7.18 6.08 13.56
N HIS A 210 6.63 4.87 13.73
CA HIS A 210 7.26 3.62 13.34
C HIS A 210 7.39 3.49 11.81
N VAL A 211 6.35 3.87 11.06
CA VAL A 211 6.38 3.92 9.59
C VAL A 211 7.47 4.89 9.10
N ALA A 212 7.55 6.10 9.69
CA ALA A 212 8.58 7.07 9.33
C ALA A 212 10.00 6.52 9.59
N ALA A 213 10.22 5.82 10.71
CA ALA A 213 11.49 5.18 11.01
C ALA A 213 11.84 4.10 9.98
N PHE A 214 10.87 3.26 9.61
CA PHE A 214 11.04 2.24 8.57
C PHE A 214 11.36 2.85 7.21
N ILE A 215 10.63 3.89 6.78
CA ILE A 215 10.90 4.57 5.49
C ILE A 215 12.31 5.18 5.48
N ARG A 216 12.75 5.80 6.58
CA ARG A 216 14.13 6.32 6.70
C ARG A 216 15.16 5.22 6.53
N GLN A 217 14.95 4.03 7.09
CA GLN A 217 15.86 2.89 6.92
C GLN A 217 15.90 2.40 5.47
N CYS A 218 14.74 2.32 4.79
CA CYS A 218 14.66 1.92 3.39
C CYS A 218 15.34 2.90 2.44
N LEU A 219 15.38 4.18 2.80
CA LEU A 219 15.89 5.28 1.97
C LEU A 219 17.23 5.86 2.46
N ALA A 220 17.89 5.20 3.38
CA ALA A 220 19.22 5.59 3.88
C ALA A 220 20.32 5.54 2.82
#